data_acbe57497d6d34f85f198acfa4c25cde
#
_entry.id   acbe57497d6d34f85f198acfa4c25cde
#
_cell.length_a   1.000
_cell.length_b   1.000
_cell.length_c   1.000
_cell.angle_alpha   90.00
_cell.angle_beta   90.00
_cell.angle_gamma   90.00
#
_symmetry.space_group_name_H-M   'P 1'
#
loop_
_entity.id
_entity.type
_entity.pdbx_description
1 polymer ?
#
loop_
_entity_poly.entity_id
_entity_poly.type
_entity_poly.pdbx_seq_one_letter_code
_entity_poly.pdbx_strand_id
1 'polypeptide(L)'
;RRGEGTTIAAAIWFCDLRDFTAMSNQLPRDEVIGLLNDYFDAMARPVHAHGGEILKFIGDAMLAIFPMRDDLDRDLKCQIALQAALEAFDAMDGLNEIRASAGKPPLRVGIGLHAGSVSYGNIGAAIGNSARLDFTAIGPAVNLASRIQGLCRGLNRPLLASRVFASPCGSKLVSLGRFPLHGFPEPQEIFGLPDD
;
A
#
# COMPACT_ATOMS: atom_id res chain seq x y z
N ARG A 1 19.26 -0.14 18.13
CA ARG A 1 19.09 -0.96 19.36
C ARG A 1 17.70 -1.58 19.37
N ARG A 2 17.51 -2.68 20.13
CA ARG A 2 16.19 -3.30 20.35
C ARG A 2 15.30 -2.34 21.15
N GLY A 3 14.07 -2.08 20.67
CA GLY A 3 13.12 -1.21 21.35
C GLY A 3 13.27 0.27 21.05
N GLU A 4 14.18 0.68 20.17
CA GLU A 4 14.20 2.04 19.64
C GLU A 4 13.18 2.14 18.52
N GLY A 5 12.24 3.07 18.66
CA GLY A 5 11.19 3.33 17.67
C GLY A 5 10.91 4.82 17.55
N THR A 6 10.40 5.19 16.41
CA THR A 6 9.98 6.55 16.09
C THR A 6 8.52 6.53 15.66
N THR A 7 7.76 7.50 16.12
CA THR A 7 6.37 7.70 15.69
C THR A 7 6.27 8.96 14.87
N ILE A 8 5.71 8.85 13.67
CA ILE A 8 5.49 9.98 12.75
C ILE A 8 4.09 9.96 12.19
N ALA A 9 3.58 11.13 11.83
CA ALA A 9 2.40 11.25 11.00
C ALA A 9 2.77 11.04 9.53
N ALA A 10 1.94 10.34 8.78
CA ALA A 10 2.20 10.05 7.38
C ALA A 10 0.91 9.75 6.60
N ALA A 11 0.95 9.99 5.29
CA ALA A 11 0.07 9.29 4.37
C ALA A 11 0.60 7.86 4.20
N ILE A 12 -0.28 6.87 4.29
CA ILE A 12 0.07 5.45 4.33
C ILE A 12 -0.44 4.81 3.05
N TRP A 13 0.46 4.07 2.41
CA TRP A 13 0.21 3.29 1.20
C TRP A 13 0.43 1.82 1.51
N PHE A 14 -0.59 1.02 1.25
CA PHE A 14 -0.49 -0.44 1.33
C PHE A 14 -0.99 -1.04 0.02
N CYS A 15 -0.20 -1.88 -0.64
CA CYS A 15 -0.61 -2.52 -1.89
C CYS A 15 -0.26 -4.01 -1.90
N ASP A 16 -1.00 -4.78 -2.69
CA ASP A 16 -0.68 -6.16 -3.03
C ASP A 16 -1.18 -6.54 -4.43
N LEU A 17 -0.72 -7.67 -4.92
CA LEU A 17 -1.22 -8.28 -6.15
C LEU A 17 -2.51 -9.07 -5.88
N ARG A 18 -3.47 -8.95 -6.77
CA ARG A 18 -4.65 -9.81 -6.73
C ARG A 18 -4.31 -11.22 -7.19
N ASP A 19 -4.87 -12.20 -6.49
CA ASP A 19 -4.76 -13.62 -6.81
C ASP A 19 -3.31 -14.16 -6.85
N PHE A 20 -2.38 -13.49 -6.15
CA PHE A 20 -0.97 -13.86 -6.14
C PHE A 20 -0.72 -15.30 -5.65
N THR A 21 -1.42 -15.74 -4.61
CA THR A 21 -1.28 -17.10 -4.08
C THR A 21 -1.60 -18.16 -5.14
N ALA A 22 -2.70 -18.01 -5.86
CA ALA A 22 -3.08 -18.92 -6.93
C ALA A 22 -2.08 -18.88 -8.08
N MET A 23 -1.63 -17.69 -8.45
CA MET A 23 -0.67 -17.49 -9.54
C MET A 23 0.71 -18.08 -9.21
N SER A 24 1.21 -17.85 -8.00
CA SER A 24 2.51 -18.35 -7.55
C SER A 24 2.57 -19.88 -7.45
N ASN A 25 1.43 -20.53 -7.23
CA ASN A 25 1.36 -22.00 -7.22
C ASN A 25 1.38 -22.61 -8.63
N GLN A 26 1.10 -21.84 -9.65
CA GLN A 26 1.02 -22.31 -11.05
C GLN A 26 2.27 -21.99 -11.86
N LEU A 27 3.12 -21.07 -11.40
CA LEU A 27 4.29 -20.61 -12.13
C LEU A 27 5.59 -21.22 -11.58
N PRO A 28 6.61 -21.40 -12.43
CA PRO A 28 7.97 -21.70 -11.98
C PRO A 28 8.48 -20.61 -11.01
N ARG A 29 9.31 -21.03 -10.05
CA ARG A 29 9.84 -20.14 -9.00
C ARG A 29 10.52 -18.89 -9.57
N ASP A 30 11.34 -19.05 -10.62
CA ASP A 30 12.06 -17.93 -11.22
C ASP A 30 11.12 -16.92 -11.90
N GLU A 31 10.02 -17.39 -12.47
CA GLU A 31 8.98 -16.51 -13.03
C GLU A 31 8.23 -15.74 -11.94
N VAL A 32 7.97 -16.37 -10.80
CA VAL A 32 7.34 -15.69 -9.64
C VAL A 32 8.24 -14.58 -9.12
N ILE A 33 9.53 -14.83 -8.98
CA ILE A 33 10.50 -13.82 -8.53
C ILE A 33 10.59 -12.67 -9.53
N GLY A 34 10.69 -12.98 -10.82
CA GLY A 34 10.73 -11.96 -11.87
C GLY A 34 9.47 -11.08 -11.88
N LEU A 35 8.30 -11.71 -11.77
CA LEU A 35 7.02 -11.02 -11.69
C LEU A 35 6.92 -10.09 -10.47
N LEU A 36 7.37 -10.55 -9.30
CA LEU A 36 7.39 -9.73 -8.09
C LEU A 36 8.32 -8.53 -8.23
N ASN A 37 9.50 -8.73 -8.82
CA ASN A 37 10.44 -7.62 -9.04
C ASN A 37 9.85 -6.56 -9.99
N ASP A 38 9.24 -6.97 -11.09
CA ASP A 38 8.60 -6.05 -12.04
C ASP A 38 7.44 -5.28 -11.39
N TYR A 39 6.62 -5.97 -10.60
CA TYR A 39 5.53 -5.36 -9.86
C TYR A 39 6.04 -4.38 -8.80
N PHE A 40 7.00 -4.78 -7.98
CA PHE A 40 7.56 -3.88 -6.97
C PHE A 40 8.23 -2.66 -7.58
N ASP A 41 8.89 -2.79 -8.71
CA ASP A 41 9.45 -1.65 -9.45
C ASP A 41 8.36 -0.69 -9.91
N ALA A 42 7.24 -1.20 -10.42
CA ALA A 42 6.10 -0.40 -10.84
C ALA A 42 5.47 0.39 -9.69
N MET A 43 5.45 -0.19 -8.47
CA MET A 43 4.91 0.46 -7.27
C MET A 43 5.93 1.38 -6.60
N ALA A 44 7.17 0.94 -6.46
CA ALA A 44 8.19 1.64 -5.68
C ALA A 44 8.72 2.90 -6.37
N ARG A 45 8.84 2.91 -7.68
CA ARG A 45 9.39 4.06 -8.43
C ARG A 45 8.55 5.32 -8.27
N PRO A 46 7.22 5.31 -8.47
CA PRO A 46 6.39 6.49 -8.23
C PRO A 46 6.41 6.93 -6.76
N VAL A 47 6.37 5.99 -5.81
CA VAL A 47 6.46 6.29 -4.38
C VAL A 47 7.75 7.06 -4.09
N HIS A 48 8.89 6.55 -4.53
CA HIS A 48 10.19 7.19 -4.32
C HIS A 48 10.29 8.54 -5.04
N ALA A 49 9.82 8.64 -6.29
CA ALA A 49 9.85 9.87 -7.08
C ALA A 49 9.06 11.01 -6.42
N HIS A 50 8.01 10.69 -5.67
CA HIS A 50 7.17 11.65 -4.94
C HIS A 50 7.59 11.84 -3.47
N GLY A 51 8.77 11.39 -3.07
CA GLY A 51 9.31 11.58 -1.74
C GLY A 51 8.74 10.62 -0.69
N GLY A 52 8.10 9.55 -1.10
CA GLY A 52 7.67 8.47 -0.21
C GLY A 52 8.83 7.55 0.18
N GLU A 53 8.62 6.83 1.25
CA GLU A 53 9.57 5.85 1.79
C GLU A 53 8.92 4.46 1.81
N ILE A 54 9.61 3.47 1.25
CA ILE A 54 9.19 2.07 1.35
C ILE A 54 9.69 1.53 2.67
N LEU A 55 8.76 1.10 3.53
CA LEU A 55 9.10 0.60 4.86
C LEU A 55 9.32 -0.90 4.87
N LYS A 56 8.48 -1.67 4.14
CA LYS A 56 8.53 -3.12 4.20
C LYS A 56 7.89 -3.77 2.99
N PHE A 57 8.46 -4.91 2.58
CA PHE A 57 7.83 -5.90 1.71
C PHE A 57 7.35 -7.07 2.56
N ILE A 58 6.12 -7.51 2.34
CA ILE A 58 5.49 -8.63 3.07
C ILE A 58 4.87 -9.56 2.02
N GLY A 59 5.62 -10.59 1.58
CA GLY A 59 5.20 -11.40 0.43
C GLY A 59 5.08 -10.54 -0.82
N ASP A 60 3.89 -10.47 -1.40
CA ASP A 60 3.54 -9.58 -2.52
C ASP A 60 3.04 -8.19 -2.08
N ALA A 61 2.93 -7.95 -0.78
CA ALA A 61 2.51 -6.65 -0.26
C ALA A 61 3.70 -5.69 -0.09
N MET A 62 3.42 -4.40 -0.26
CA MET A 62 4.36 -3.33 0.01
C MET A 62 3.69 -2.28 0.90
N LEU A 63 4.37 -1.94 1.99
CA LEU A 63 4.00 -0.83 2.86
C LEU A 63 4.94 0.34 2.62
N ALA A 64 4.38 1.49 2.29
CA ALA A 64 5.09 2.73 2.10
C ALA A 64 4.40 3.89 2.82
N ILE A 65 5.15 4.94 3.10
CA ILE A 65 4.64 6.14 3.73
C ILE A 65 5.14 7.39 3.01
N PHE A 66 4.35 8.46 3.14
CA PHE A 66 4.73 9.82 2.77
C PHE A 66 4.74 10.64 4.06
N PRO A 67 5.92 10.85 4.68
CA PRO A 67 6.02 11.50 5.98
C PRO A 67 5.47 12.93 5.96
N MET A 68 4.79 13.31 7.03
CA MET A 68 4.26 14.65 7.28
C MET A 68 5.07 15.31 8.37
N ARG A 69 5.39 16.60 8.20
CA ARG A 69 6.10 17.40 9.21
C ARG A 69 5.15 18.04 10.20
N ASP A 70 3.96 18.42 9.74
CA ASP A 70 2.91 19.07 10.50
C ASP A 70 1.53 18.85 9.85
N ASP A 71 0.47 19.37 10.45
CA ASP A 71 -0.89 19.26 9.93
C ASP A 71 -1.08 19.96 8.58
N LEU A 72 -0.29 21.01 8.28
CA LEU A 72 -0.35 21.71 7.00
C LEU A 72 0.20 20.85 5.85
N ASP A 73 1.12 19.95 6.17
CA ASP A 73 1.69 18.99 5.22
C ASP A 73 0.69 17.86 4.87
N ARG A 74 -0.31 17.58 5.71
CA ARG A 74 -1.22 16.43 5.54
C ARG A 74 -1.93 16.46 4.20
N ASP A 75 -2.56 17.57 3.87
CA ASP A 75 -3.35 17.70 2.64
C ASP A 75 -2.46 17.50 1.41
N LEU A 76 -1.30 18.13 1.42
CA LEU A 76 -0.32 17.99 0.34
C LEU A 76 0.18 16.55 0.21
N LYS A 77 0.51 15.88 1.32
CA LYS A 77 1.04 14.51 1.29
C LYS A 77 -0.01 13.48 0.85
N CYS A 78 -1.28 13.66 1.21
CA CYS A 78 -2.36 12.83 0.71
C CYS A 78 -2.53 13.01 -0.81
N GLN A 79 -2.50 14.24 -1.31
CA GLN A 79 -2.59 14.52 -2.74
C GLN A 79 -1.40 13.93 -3.52
N ILE A 80 -0.19 14.06 -2.99
CA ILE A 80 1.03 13.50 -3.57
C ILE A 80 0.97 11.96 -3.58
N ALA A 81 0.53 11.33 -2.51
CA ALA A 81 0.39 9.89 -2.42
C ALA A 81 -0.64 9.36 -3.43
N LEU A 82 -1.76 10.08 -3.64
CA LEU A 82 -2.73 9.74 -4.67
C LEU A 82 -2.11 9.85 -6.07
N GLN A 83 -1.37 10.91 -6.35
CA GLN A 83 -0.68 11.06 -7.63
C GLN A 83 0.30 9.92 -7.90
N ALA A 84 1.09 9.53 -6.89
CA ALA A 84 1.98 8.38 -6.99
C ALA A 84 1.21 7.08 -7.29
N ALA A 85 0.02 6.90 -6.69
CA ALA A 85 -0.83 5.74 -6.97
C ALA A 85 -1.32 5.70 -8.41
N LEU A 86 -1.74 6.83 -8.96
CA LEU A 86 -2.16 6.91 -10.37
C LEU A 86 -1.00 6.59 -11.32
N GLU A 87 0.18 7.12 -11.05
CA GLU A 87 1.38 6.79 -11.83
C GLU A 87 1.79 5.32 -11.71
N ALA A 88 1.57 4.70 -10.55
CA ALA A 88 1.80 3.28 -10.36
C ALA A 88 0.84 2.43 -11.22
N PHE A 89 -0.41 2.83 -11.38
CA PHE A 89 -1.34 2.18 -12.30
C PHE A 89 -0.91 2.32 -13.75
N ASP A 90 -0.45 3.50 -14.18
CA ASP A 90 0.11 3.70 -15.51
C ASP A 90 1.32 2.77 -15.76
N ALA A 91 2.20 2.62 -14.77
CA ALA A 91 3.32 1.69 -14.85
C ALA A 91 2.87 0.22 -14.94
N MET A 92 1.81 -0.15 -14.21
CA MET A 92 1.22 -1.49 -14.30
C MET A 92 0.58 -1.75 -15.66
N ASP A 93 -0.08 -0.76 -16.25
CA ASP A 93 -0.64 -0.88 -17.59
C ASP A 93 0.46 -1.14 -18.62
N GLY A 94 1.56 -0.40 -18.56
CA GLY A 94 2.73 -0.65 -19.41
C GLY A 94 3.34 -2.04 -19.20
N LEU A 95 3.44 -2.51 -17.96
CA LEU A 95 3.89 -3.86 -17.66
C LEU A 95 2.93 -4.92 -18.25
N ASN A 96 1.63 -4.70 -18.14
CA ASN A 96 0.62 -5.60 -18.67
C ASN A 96 0.59 -5.65 -20.19
N GLU A 97 0.92 -4.57 -20.90
CA GLU A 97 1.10 -4.57 -22.35
C GLU A 97 2.28 -5.48 -22.76
N ILE A 98 3.41 -5.39 -22.04
CA ILE A 98 4.57 -6.27 -22.26
C ILE A 98 4.18 -7.73 -22.00
N ARG A 99 3.46 -8.00 -20.91
CA ARG A 99 2.99 -9.35 -20.57
C ARG A 99 2.04 -9.92 -21.62
N ALA A 100 1.10 -9.10 -22.10
CA ALA A 100 0.17 -9.50 -23.16
C ALA A 100 0.90 -9.87 -24.46
N SER A 101 1.93 -9.11 -24.83
CA SER A 101 2.78 -9.41 -25.99
C SER A 101 3.54 -10.73 -25.86
N ALA A 102 3.81 -11.17 -24.63
CA ALA A 102 4.42 -12.46 -24.33
C ALA A 102 3.39 -13.58 -24.08
N GLY A 103 2.09 -13.33 -24.32
CA GLY A 103 1.01 -14.29 -24.09
C GLY A 103 0.74 -14.58 -22.60
N LYS A 104 1.15 -13.69 -21.70
CA LYS A 104 0.98 -13.82 -20.26
C LYS A 104 -0.26 -13.04 -19.78
N PRO A 105 -0.99 -13.55 -18.78
CA PRO A 105 -2.15 -12.85 -18.22
C PRO A 105 -1.76 -11.54 -17.53
N PRO A 106 -2.66 -10.54 -17.50
CA PRO A 106 -2.39 -9.28 -16.82
C PRO A 106 -2.29 -9.46 -15.30
N LEU A 107 -1.47 -8.61 -14.68
CA LEU A 107 -1.40 -8.46 -13.24
C LEU A 107 -2.36 -7.36 -12.80
N ARG A 108 -3.06 -7.59 -11.70
CA ARG A 108 -3.93 -6.59 -11.06
C ARG A 108 -3.42 -6.29 -9.67
N VAL A 109 -3.45 -5.01 -9.30
CA VAL A 109 -3.01 -4.51 -8.00
C VAL A 109 -4.18 -3.87 -7.26
N GLY A 110 -4.17 -3.98 -5.93
CA GLY A 110 -5.03 -3.21 -5.04
C GLY A 110 -4.18 -2.29 -4.19
N ILE A 111 -4.55 -1.01 -4.11
CA ILE A 111 -3.89 0.00 -3.28
C ILE A 111 -4.88 0.52 -2.26
N GLY A 112 -4.50 0.46 -0.97
CA GLY A 112 -5.21 1.08 0.15
C GLY A 112 -4.45 2.30 0.66
N LEU A 113 -5.15 3.40 0.84
CA LEU A 113 -4.60 4.69 1.25
C LEU A 113 -5.28 5.20 2.52
N HIS A 114 -4.47 5.64 3.48
CA HIS A 114 -4.94 6.24 4.72
C HIS A 114 -3.95 7.32 5.18
N ALA A 115 -4.31 8.09 6.17
CA ALA A 115 -3.41 9.05 6.82
C ALA A 115 -3.54 8.91 8.34
N GLY A 116 -2.41 8.83 9.02
CA GLY A 116 -2.38 8.67 10.47
C GLY A 116 -0.97 8.51 11.00
N SER A 117 -0.86 8.14 12.28
CA SER A 117 0.43 7.93 12.94
C SER A 117 0.94 6.51 12.71
N VAL A 118 2.22 6.43 12.39
CA VAL A 118 2.97 5.17 12.20
C VAL A 118 4.10 5.14 13.20
N SER A 119 4.17 4.06 13.97
CA SER A 119 5.32 3.75 14.82
C SER A 119 6.19 2.71 14.10
N TYR A 120 7.44 3.01 13.92
CA TYR A 120 8.38 2.08 13.29
C TYR A 120 9.69 2.00 14.07
N GLY A 121 10.31 0.86 14.02
CA GLY A 121 11.54 0.59 14.75
C GLY A 121 11.99 -0.86 14.66
N ASN A 122 13.04 -1.15 15.41
CA ASN A 122 13.61 -2.49 15.48
C ASN A 122 12.97 -3.31 16.59
N ILE A 123 12.32 -4.38 16.21
CA ILE A 123 11.86 -5.43 17.13
C ILE A 123 12.67 -6.70 16.90
N GLY A 124 12.72 -7.55 17.90
CA GLY A 124 13.42 -8.84 17.72
C GLY A 124 13.56 -9.63 19.00
N ALA A 125 14.13 -10.80 18.85
CA ALA A 125 14.39 -11.75 19.92
C ALA A 125 15.87 -11.74 20.30
N ALA A 126 16.13 -11.76 21.61
CA ALA A 126 17.46 -12.08 22.13
C ALA A 126 17.60 -13.62 22.20
N ILE A 127 18.63 -14.15 21.56
CA ILE A 127 18.91 -15.59 21.50
C ILE A 127 20.34 -15.81 21.99
N GLY A 128 20.49 -16.15 23.26
CA GLY A 128 21.81 -16.23 23.90
C GLY A 128 22.53 -14.88 23.86
N ASN A 129 23.75 -14.86 23.35
CA ASN A 129 24.57 -13.65 23.20
C ASN A 129 24.32 -12.88 21.89
N SER A 130 23.35 -13.29 21.07
CA SER A 130 22.98 -12.64 19.82
C SER A 130 21.55 -12.12 19.86
N ALA A 131 21.25 -11.16 19.00
CA ALA A 131 19.89 -10.67 18.81
C ALA A 131 19.56 -10.74 17.32
N ARG A 132 18.39 -11.27 17.00
CA ARG A 132 17.78 -11.09 15.68
C ARG A 132 16.84 -9.90 15.75
N LEU A 133 17.14 -8.92 14.93
CA LEU A 133 16.32 -7.70 14.81
C LEU A 133 15.62 -7.70 13.46
N ASP A 134 14.39 -7.30 13.46
CA ASP A 134 13.62 -7.00 12.26
C ASP A 134 13.05 -5.58 12.35
N PHE A 135 12.99 -4.91 11.22
CA PHE A 135 12.36 -3.61 11.12
C PHE A 135 10.85 -3.80 10.98
N THR A 136 10.09 -3.12 11.80
CA THR A 136 8.64 -3.19 11.74
C THR A 136 7.99 -1.82 11.77
N ALA A 137 6.84 -1.72 11.09
CA ALA A 137 5.96 -0.57 11.15
C ALA A 137 4.61 -1.04 11.71
N ILE A 138 4.19 -0.42 12.79
CA ILE A 138 2.99 -0.79 13.52
C ILE A 138 2.12 0.42 13.83
N GLY A 139 0.87 0.16 14.13
CA GLY A 139 -0.09 1.13 14.61
C GLY A 139 -1.49 0.90 14.02
N PRO A 140 -2.53 1.46 14.66
CA PRO A 140 -3.90 1.36 14.15
C PRO A 140 -4.06 1.90 12.73
N ALA A 141 -3.31 2.94 12.36
CA ALA A 141 -3.35 3.53 11.03
C ALA A 141 -2.79 2.59 9.95
N VAL A 142 -1.71 1.85 10.24
CA VAL A 142 -1.16 0.83 9.33
C VAL A 142 -2.17 -0.32 9.16
N ASN A 143 -2.77 -0.77 10.26
CA ASN A 143 -3.80 -1.81 10.23
C ASN A 143 -5.01 -1.37 9.41
N LEU A 144 -5.46 -0.12 9.56
CA LEU A 144 -6.57 0.41 8.79
C LEU A 144 -6.25 0.48 7.29
N ALA A 145 -5.08 0.97 6.92
CA ALA A 145 -4.65 0.99 5.51
C ALA A 145 -4.66 -0.42 4.89
N SER A 146 -4.15 -1.41 5.60
CA SER A 146 -4.17 -2.81 5.19
C SER A 146 -5.59 -3.36 5.04
N ARG A 147 -6.50 -3.04 5.97
CA ARG A 147 -7.91 -3.47 5.89
C ARG A 147 -8.66 -2.82 4.75
N ILE A 148 -8.41 -1.54 4.50
CA ILE A 148 -8.97 -0.82 3.35
C ILE A 148 -8.50 -1.47 2.05
N GLN A 149 -7.21 -1.76 1.92
CA GLN A 149 -6.68 -2.47 0.76
C GLN A 149 -7.36 -3.83 0.56
N GLY A 150 -7.62 -4.57 1.64
CA GLY A 150 -8.31 -5.85 1.59
C GLY A 150 -9.73 -5.80 0.99
N LEU A 151 -10.40 -4.64 1.01
CA LEU A 151 -11.69 -4.45 0.36
C LEU A 151 -11.60 -4.31 -1.17
N CYS A 152 -10.44 -4.02 -1.73
CA CYS A 152 -10.26 -3.79 -3.16
C CYS A 152 -10.81 -4.95 -4.01
N ARG A 153 -10.56 -6.18 -3.58
CA ARG A 153 -11.05 -7.38 -4.26
C ARG A 153 -12.58 -7.48 -4.23
N GLY A 154 -13.18 -7.36 -3.04
CA GLY A 154 -14.62 -7.51 -2.86
C GLY A 154 -15.44 -6.42 -3.56
N LEU A 155 -14.92 -5.21 -3.61
CA LEU A 155 -15.56 -4.07 -4.27
C LEU A 155 -15.17 -3.95 -5.75
N ASN A 156 -14.25 -4.80 -6.23
CA ASN A 156 -13.68 -4.75 -7.57
C ASN A 156 -13.14 -3.34 -7.92
N ARG A 157 -12.40 -2.76 -6.98
CA ARG A 157 -11.79 -1.44 -7.12
C ARG A 157 -10.27 -1.54 -6.99
N PRO A 158 -9.49 -0.88 -7.85
CA PRO A 158 -8.02 -0.93 -7.77
C PRO A 158 -7.46 -0.07 -6.65
N LEU A 159 -8.18 0.98 -6.24
CA LEU A 159 -7.76 1.91 -5.22
C LEU A 159 -8.92 2.23 -4.29
N LEU A 160 -8.65 2.14 -2.99
CA LEU A 160 -9.57 2.56 -1.94
C LEU A 160 -8.85 3.42 -0.92
N ALA A 161 -9.55 4.37 -0.35
CA ALA A 161 -9.01 5.30 0.63
C ALA A 161 -9.96 5.53 1.79
N SER A 162 -9.40 5.89 2.95
CA SER A 162 -10.17 6.38 4.08
C SER A 162 -10.69 7.80 3.83
N ARG A 163 -11.67 8.21 4.62
CA ARG A 163 -12.18 9.58 4.60
C ARG A 163 -11.11 10.63 4.90
N VAL A 164 -10.26 10.37 5.89
CA VAL A 164 -9.17 11.29 6.27
C VAL A 164 -8.21 11.53 5.12
N PHE A 165 -7.91 10.50 4.34
CA PHE A 165 -7.07 10.61 3.14
C PHE A 165 -7.82 11.28 1.99
N ALA A 166 -9.07 10.93 1.77
CA ALA A 166 -9.85 11.40 0.63
C ALA A 166 -10.24 12.88 0.72
N SER A 167 -10.49 13.38 1.94
CA SER A 167 -10.93 14.75 2.17
C SER A 167 -10.06 15.80 1.46
N PRO A 168 -8.72 15.81 1.59
CA PRO A 168 -7.89 16.77 0.87
C PRO A 168 -7.76 16.52 -0.64
N CYS A 169 -8.22 15.37 -1.13
CA CYS A 169 -8.14 15.02 -2.56
C CYS A 169 -9.35 15.52 -3.38
N GLY A 170 -10.37 16.03 -2.71
CA GLY A 170 -11.55 16.63 -3.35
C GLY A 170 -12.28 15.65 -4.27
N SER A 171 -12.68 16.11 -5.44
CA SER A 171 -13.45 15.33 -6.43
C SER A 171 -12.68 14.20 -7.11
N LYS A 172 -11.38 14.06 -6.86
CA LYS A 172 -10.56 12.94 -7.38
C LYS A 172 -10.93 11.61 -6.73
N LEU A 173 -11.55 11.64 -5.55
CA LEU A 173 -12.05 10.48 -4.85
C LEU A 173 -13.52 10.68 -4.48
N VAL A 174 -14.33 9.65 -4.64
CA VAL A 174 -15.77 9.68 -4.36
C VAL A 174 -16.12 8.65 -3.30
N SER A 175 -17.11 8.96 -2.46
CA SER A 175 -17.59 8.02 -1.45
C SER A 175 -18.29 6.83 -2.10
N LEU A 176 -17.91 5.64 -1.66
CA LEU A 176 -18.54 4.38 -2.06
C LEU A 176 -19.51 3.85 -1.00
N GLY A 177 -19.63 4.55 0.12
CA GLY A 177 -20.47 4.17 1.27
C GLY A 177 -19.65 3.73 2.48
N ARG A 178 -20.33 3.14 3.45
CA ARG A 178 -19.75 2.67 4.70
C ARG A 178 -19.62 1.16 4.70
N PHE A 179 -18.47 0.67 5.12
CA PHE A 179 -18.16 -0.76 5.12
C PHE A 179 -17.61 -1.21 6.48
N PRO A 180 -18.04 -2.37 6.98
CA PRO A 180 -17.44 -2.97 8.17
C PRO A 180 -16.01 -3.43 7.86
N LEU A 181 -15.08 -3.13 8.78
CA LEU A 181 -13.69 -3.57 8.70
C LEU A 181 -13.35 -4.40 9.93
N HIS A 182 -12.71 -5.54 9.71
CA HIS A 182 -12.28 -6.40 10.79
C HIS A 182 -11.35 -5.68 11.76
N GLY A 183 -11.67 -5.73 13.05
CA GLY A 183 -10.90 -5.06 14.10
C GLY A 183 -11.29 -3.59 14.36
N PHE A 184 -12.27 -3.08 13.63
CA PHE A 184 -12.81 -1.72 13.84
C PHE A 184 -14.28 -1.82 14.25
N PRO A 185 -14.68 -1.23 15.39
CA PRO A 185 -16.05 -1.38 15.92
C PRO A 185 -17.11 -0.69 15.05
N GLU A 186 -16.73 0.42 14.41
CA GLU A 186 -17.64 1.20 13.57
C GLU A 186 -17.33 0.99 12.09
N PRO A 187 -18.38 0.90 11.24
CA PRO A 187 -18.18 0.90 9.79
C PRO A 187 -17.47 2.17 9.33
N GLN A 188 -16.53 2.01 8.42
CA GLN A 188 -15.71 3.10 7.87
C GLN A 188 -16.26 3.56 6.53
N GLU A 189 -16.31 4.87 6.31
CA GLU A 189 -16.60 5.42 4.98
C GLU A 189 -15.39 5.23 4.08
N ILE A 190 -15.62 4.60 2.94
CA ILE A 190 -14.57 4.23 1.98
C ILE A 190 -14.76 5.04 0.70
N PHE A 191 -13.66 5.52 0.18
CA PHE A 191 -13.57 6.31 -1.04
C PHE A 191 -12.81 5.55 -2.11
N GLY A 192 -13.14 5.81 -3.35
CA GLY A 192 -12.44 5.24 -4.51
C GLY A 192 -12.37 6.25 -5.64
N LEU A 193 -11.71 5.85 -6.73
CA LEU A 193 -11.71 6.64 -7.95
C LEU A 193 -13.13 6.72 -8.50
N PRO A 194 -13.53 7.87 -9.10
CA PRO A 194 -14.79 7.95 -9.82
C PRO A 194 -14.89 6.87 -10.89
N ASP A 195 -16.08 6.34 -11.15
CA ASP A 195 -16.33 5.51 -12.31
C ASP A 195 -16.24 6.41 -13.56
N ASP A 196 -15.57 5.90 -14.62
CA ASP A 196 -15.55 6.53 -15.94
C ASP A 196 -16.89 6.38 -16.65
#